data_1a6c19625d035ec80d058a0887f1dae3
#
_entry.id   1a6c19625d035ec80d058a0887f1dae3
#
_cell.length_a   1.000
_cell.length_b   1.000
_cell.length_c   1.000
_cell.angle_alpha   90.00
_cell.angle_beta   90.00
_cell.angle_gamma   90.00
#
_symmetry.space_group_name_H-M   'P 1'
#
loop_
_entity.id
_entity.type
_entity.pdbx_description
1 polymer ?
#
loop_
_entity_poly.entity_id
_entity_poly.type
_entity_poly.pdbx_seq_one_letter_code
_entity_poly.pdbx_strand_id
1 'polypeptide(L)'
;MRKYMNIINRLLFGAVALAALSCTGNFEAYNRNPDQPSTIDRDVWDYIKSMQYNVIPTVKNQYQIVENVSGGAYGRYFAYAKSTDAGWNTGMFAFYRIANDWANPPYEVPMTNIYSNWRAIKAELEEPEDDYRMALAQIIRVAAMQRVTDIQGPIPYRTMENNDDLTAPYQSQEAVYGFMLEDLDHAVNVLETYITLAGTDVVAEAASADYVYNGNLAKWIRFANSLKLRLAMRISNVSPDAERYAEEAVAHPYGVIESNADNASLDVSQTNDQNPLRWLVEDYSDVHAAAEIVTYMKSFDDPRLSKYFNPAVRDSEYHGSRVGAYSSSQWKDYYSLPKTNALDRLMWMNAAEVAFLKAEMAVNGWD
;
A
#
# COMPACT_ATOMS: atom_id res chain seq x y z
N MET A 1 -74.37 -4.90 15.71
CA MET A 1 -73.20 -5.71 15.31
C MET A 1 -72.19 -4.93 14.48
N ARG A 2 -72.46 -4.25 13.36
CA ARG A 2 -71.49 -3.52 12.52
C ARG A 2 -70.65 -2.46 13.25
N LYS A 3 -71.24 -1.74 14.24
CA LYS A 3 -70.53 -0.67 14.96
C LYS A 3 -69.42 -1.20 15.90
N TYR A 4 -69.64 -2.35 16.51
CA TYR A 4 -68.66 -3.01 17.39
C TYR A 4 -67.54 -3.67 16.58
N MET A 5 -67.84 -4.21 15.42
CA MET A 5 -66.85 -4.79 14.51
C MET A 5 -65.85 -3.75 13.98
N ASN A 6 -66.29 -2.52 13.71
CA ASN A 6 -65.42 -1.43 13.32
C ASN A 6 -64.49 -0.92 14.42
N ILE A 7 -64.94 -0.98 15.68
CA ILE A 7 -64.13 -0.59 16.84
C ILE A 7 -63.07 -1.66 17.11
N ILE A 8 -63.43 -2.94 17.04
CA ILE A 8 -62.50 -4.06 17.21
C ILE A 8 -61.43 -4.04 16.11
N ASN A 9 -61.78 -3.80 14.84
CA ASN A 9 -60.85 -3.70 13.75
C ASN A 9 -59.87 -2.51 13.88
N ARG A 10 -60.35 -1.37 14.39
CA ARG A 10 -59.49 -0.20 14.67
C ARG A 10 -58.51 -0.45 15.83
N LEU A 11 -58.93 -1.17 16.89
CA LEU A 11 -58.08 -1.56 18.00
C LEU A 11 -57.05 -2.61 17.60
N LEU A 12 -57.44 -3.58 16.75
CA LEU A 12 -56.51 -4.56 16.19
C LEU A 12 -55.46 -3.88 15.25
N PHE A 13 -55.89 -2.95 14.43
CA PHE A 13 -54.96 -2.20 13.55
C PHE A 13 -54.00 -1.33 14.36
N GLY A 14 -54.48 -0.70 15.47
CA GLY A 14 -53.64 0.06 16.39
C GLY A 14 -52.64 -0.82 17.14
N ALA A 15 -53.04 -2.02 17.57
CA ALA A 15 -52.16 -2.97 18.24
C ALA A 15 -51.10 -3.56 17.32
N VAL A 16 -51.41 -3.84 16.05
CA VAL A 16 -50.44 -4.29 15.02
C VAL A 16 -49.45 -3.19 14.68
N ALA A 17 -49.91 -1.93 14.57
CA ALA A 17 -49.04 -0.80 14.31
C ALA A 17 -48.06 -0.51 15.47
N LEU A 18 -48.51 -0.66 16.72
CA LEU A 18 -47.67 -0.53 17.92
C LEU A 18 -46.67 -1.70 18.08
N ALA A 19 -47.06 -2.93 17.70
CA ALA A 19 -46.16 -4.08 17.70
C ALA A 19 -45.06 -3.97 16.63
N ALA A 20 -45.37 -3.37 15.47
CA ALA A 20 -44.39 -3.14 14.41
C ALA A 20 -43.34 -2.06 14.77
N LEU A 21 -43.69 -1.10 15.64
CA LEU A 21 -42.75 -0.07 16.11
C LEU A 21 -41.86 -0.55 17.26
N SER A 22 -42.23 -1.62 17.95
CA SER A 22 -41.49 -2.11 19.13
C SER A 22 -40.29 -3.00 18.78
N CYS A 23 -40.25 -3.58 17.56
CA CYS A 23 -39.16 -4.46 17.13
C CYS A 23 -37.94 -3.73 16.61
N THR A 24 -38.04 -2.43 16.27
CA THR A 24 -36.92 -1.68 15.69
C THR A 24 -36.20 -0.75 16.66
N GLY A 25 -36.76 -0.53 17.86
CA GLY A 25 -36.24 0.44 18.84
C GLY A 25 -34.85 0.12 19.38
N ASN A 26 -34.42 -1.13 19.30
CA ASN A 26 -33.09 -1.56 19.72
C ASN A 26 -32.23 -2.12 18.57
N PHE A 27 -32.68 -1.93 17.30
CA PHE A 27 -32.01 -2.52 16.13
C PHE A 27 -30.55 -2.06 16.02
N GLU A 28 -30.26 -0.79 16.24
CA GLU A 28 -28.91 -0.25 16.24
C GLU A 28 -28.07 -0.82 17.38
N ALA A 29 -28.63 -0.96 18.58
CA ALA A 29 -27.90 -1.49 19.73
C ALA A 29 -27.58 -2.99 19.57
N TYR A 30 -28.49 -3.79 18.99
CA TYR A 30 -28.25 -5.21 18.73
C TYR A 30 -27.34 -5.48 17.54
N ASN A 31 -27.28 -4.58 16.55
CA ASN A 31 -26.42 -4.71 15.39
C ASN A 31 -25.08 -3.99 15.57
N ARG A 32 -24.88 -3.30 16.68
CA ARG A 32 -23.57 -2.72 17.00
C ARG A 32 -22.64 -3.85 17.43
N ASN A 33 -21.61 -4.11 16.60
CA ASN A 33 -20.56 -5.03 17.00
C ASN A 33 -19.70 -4.34 18.09
N PRO A 34 -19.68 -4.84 19.34
CA PRO A 34 -18.93 -4.20 20.44
C PRO A 34 -17.41 -4.21 20.20
N ASP A 35 -16.92 -5.13 19.33
CA ASP A 35 -15.50 -5.27 19.00
C ASP A 35 -15.12 -4.48 17.74
N GLN A 36 -16.07 -3.80 17.11
CA GLN A 36 -15.83 -2.97 15.95
C GLN A 36 -16.09 -1.51 16.29
N PRO A 37 -15.07 -0.64 16.33
CA PRO A 37 -15.27 0.78 16.55
C PRO A 37 -16.29 1.31 15.54
N SER A 38 -17.29 2.07 16.00
CA SER A 38 -18.19 2.77 15.08
C SER A 38 -17.39 3.82 14.30
N THR A 39 -17.85 4.19 13.11
CA THR A 39 -17.25 5.30 12.34
C THR A 39 -17.25 6.61 13.13
N ILE A 40 -18.14 6.75 14.12
CA ILE A 40 -18.24 7.90 15.04
C ILE A 40 -17.06 7.94 16.05
N ASP A 41 -16.42 6.79 16.33
CA ASP A 41 -15.35 6.69 17.33
C ASP A 41 -13.94 6.76 16.68
N ARG A 42 -13.84 6.94 15.36
CA ARG A 42 -12.57 7.06 14.64
C ARG A 42 -12.22 8.52 14.40
N ASP A 43 -11.00 8.87 14.67
CA ASP A 43 -10.44 10.16 14.29
C ASP A 43 -9.66 10.08 12.94
N VAL A 44 -9.24 11.23 12.45
CA VAL A 44 -8.48 11.35 11.20
C VAL A 44 -7.21 10.50 11.22
N TRP A 45 -6.56 10.38 12.38
CA TRP A 45 -5.33 9.62 12.54
C TRP A 45 -5.52 8.11 12.39
N ASP A 46 -6.69 7.57 12.79
CA ASP A 46 -7.02 6.16 12.56
C ASP A 46 -7.16 5.83 11.09
N TYR A 47 -7.70 6.76 10.30
CA TYR A 47 -7.79 6.60 8.84
C TYR A 47 -6.40 6.71 8.18
N ILE A 48 -5.57 7.67 8.58
CA ILE A 48 -4.19 7.81 8.09
C ILE A 48 -3.38 6.54 8.39
N LYS A 49 -3.47 6.03 9.62
CA LYS A 49 -2.85 4.77 10.03
C LYS A 49 -3.30 3.60 9.14
N SER A 50 -4.60 3.48 8.89
CA SER A 50 -5.15 2.46 8.00
C SER A 50 -4.63 2.58 6.56
N MET A 51 -4.48 3.79 6.04
CA MET A 51 -3.89 4.01 4.71
C MET A 51 -2.44 3.55 4.64
N GLN A 52 -1.63 3.80 5.67
CA GLN A 52 -0.24 3.38 5.72
C GLN A 52 -0.08 1.85 5.61
N TYR A 53 -1.00 1.06 6.20
CA TYR A 53 -0.99 -0.40 6.10
C TYR A 53 -1.31 -0.94 4.70
N ASN A 54 -1.79 -0.08 3.81
CA ASN A 54 -2.29 -0.45 2.49
C ASN A 54 -1.47 0.13 1.32
N VAL A 55 -0.41 0.88 1.57
CA VAL A 55 0.58 1.25 0.52
C VAL A 55 1.25 -0.03 -0.01
N ILE A 56 1.74 -0.86 0.91
CA ILE A 56 2.07 -2.26 0.69
C ILE A 56 1.25 -3.04 1.73
N PRO A 57 0.33 -3.92 1.32
CA PRO A 57 -0.56 -4.60 2.25
C PRO A 57 0.20 -5.37 3.34
N THR A 58 -0.21 -5.20 4.59
CA THR A 58 0.39 -5.94 5.73
C THR A 58 -0.29 -7.28 5.97
N VAL A 59 -1.51 -7.48 5.46
CA VAL A 59 -2.25 -8.74 5.59
C VAL A 59 -1.58 -9.82 4.74
N LYS A 60 -1.26 -10.97 5.34
CA LYS A 60 -0.43 -12.06 4.80
C LYS A 60 -0.76 -12.47 3.36
N ASN A 61 -2.02 -12.85 3.11
CA ASN A 61 -2.45 -13.32 1.80
C ASN A 61 -2.55 -12.17 0.78
N GLN A 62 -2.88 -10.97 1.21
CA GLN A 62 -2.88 -9.80 0.33
C GLN A 62 -1.46 -9.45 -0.09
N TYR A 63 -0.51 -9.38 0.86
CA TYR A 63 0.91 -9.20 0.55
C TYR A 63 1.43 -10.31 -0.38
N GLN A 64 1.07 -11.56 -0.11
CA GLN A 64 1.45 -12.68 -0.97
C GLN A 64 1.07 -12.42 -2.44
N ILE A 65 -0.18 -12.03 -2.68
CA ILE A 65 -0.71 -11.85 -4.03
C ILE A 65 -0.20 -10.55 -4.66
N VAL A 66 -0.24 -9.44 -3.92
CA VAL A 66 0.08 -8.11 -4.46
C VAL A 66 1.58 -7.94 -4.70
N GLU A 67 2.43 -8.44 -3.79
CA GLU A 67 3.88 -8.20 -3.82
C GLU A 67 4.68 -9.43 -4.24
N ASN A 68 4.48 -10.53 -3.52
CA ASN A 68 5.44 -11.61 -3.53
C ASN A 68 5.33 -12.48 -4.77
N VAL A 69 4.15 -13.05 -5.04
CA VAL A 69 3.93 -13.97 -6.18
C VAL A 69 3.92 -13.24 -7.52
N SER A 70 3.56 -11.96 -7.54
CA SER A 70 3.57 -11.10 -8.72
C SER A 70 4.93 -10.42 -8.90
N GLY A 71 5.14 -9.28 -8.27
CA GLY A 71 6.35 -8.46 -8.44
C GLY A 71 7.64 -9.20 -8.08
N GLY A 72 7.65 -9.94 -7.00
CA GLY A 72 8.81 -10.71 -6.55
C GLY A 72 9.23 -11.82 -7.52
N ALA A 73 8.26 -12.51 -8.15
CA ALA A 73 8.53 -13.52 -9.16
C ALA A 73 8.93 -12.92 -10.50
N TYR A 74 8.22 -11.89 -10.98
CA TYR A 74 8.54 -11.24 -12.24
C TYR A 74 9.88 -10.51 -12.19
N GLY A 75 10.21 -9.91 -11.04
CA GLY A 75 11.51 -9.30 -10.77
C GLY A 75 12.65 -10.29 -10.54
N ARG A 76 12.38 -11.60 -10.52
CA ARG A 76 13.38 -12.66 -10.28
C ARG A 76 14.06 -12.57 -8.92
N TYR A 77 13.35 -12.05 -7.91
CA TYR A 77 13.81 -12.05 -6.53
C TYR A 77 13.44 -13.33 -5.81
N PHE A 78 12.23 -13.82 -6.06
CA PHE A 78 11.64 -14.99 -5.40
C PHE A 78 11.18 -16.05 -6.41
N ALA A 79 11.25 -17.29 -5.98
CA ALA A 79 10.69 -18.45 -6.67
C ALA A 79 9.82 -19.24 -5.70
N TYR A 80 8.91 -20.05 -6.22
CA TYR A 80 7.93 -20.77 -5.42
C TYR A 80 8.29 -22.21 -5.17
N ALA A 81 8.09 -22.63 -3.90
CA ALA A 81 8.41 -23.97 -3.42
C ALA A 81 7.30 -24.99 -3.64
N LYS A 82 6.06 -24.56 -3.89
CA LYS A 82 4.92 -25.47 -4.03
C LYS A 82 4.59 -25.77 -5.47
N SER A 83 4.36 -27.06 -5.74
CA SER A 83 3.97 -27.50 -7.06
C SER A 83 2.52 -27.12 -7.39
N THR A 84 2.23 -27.09 -8.70
CA THR A 84 0.91 -26.79 -9.26
C THR A 84 -0.20 -27.77 -8.85
N ASP A 85 0.13 -28.88 -8.22
CA ASP A 85 -0.83 -29.97 -7.91
C ASP A 85 -1.55 -29.80 -6.56
N ALA A 86 -1.16 -28.82 -5.76
CA ALA A 86 -1.64 -28.65 -4.39
C ALA A 86 -2.90 -27.77 -4.24
N GLY A 87 -3.59 -27.42 -5.32
CA GLY A 87 -4.83 -26.61 -5.27
C GLY A 87 -4.66 -25.13 -4.89
N TRP A 88 -3.59 -24.75 -4.21
CA TRP A 88 -3.18 -23.38 -3.91
C TRP A 88 -1.93 -23.07 -4.71
N ASN A 89 -2.10 -22.33 -5.78
CA ASN A 89 -1.08 -22.29 -6.80
C ASN A 89 -0.31 -20.98 -6.82
N THR A 90 0.56 -20.80 -5.84
CA THR A 90 1.47 -19.64 -5.75
C THR A 90 2.39 -19.52 -6.97
N GLY A 91 2.64 -20.59 -7.70
CA GLY A 91 3.44 -20.59 -8.92
C GLY A 91 2.75 -20.05 -10.17
N MET A 92 1.44 -19.78 -10.14
CA MET A 92 0.66 -19.44 -11.35
C MET A 92 1.16 -18.17 -12.04
N PHE A 93 1.55 -17.15 -11.29
CA PHE A 93 2.12 -15.93 -11.84
C PHE A 93 3.41 -16.21 -12.63
N ALA A 94 4.30 -17.03 -12.08
CA ALA A 94 5.56 -17.40 -12.74
C ALA A 94 5.33 -18.20 -14.05
N PHE A 95 4.18 -18.84 -14.21
CA PHE A 95 3.76 -19.50 -15.44
C PHE A 95 2.84 -18.67 -16.33
N TYR A 96 2.59 -17.41 -15.98
CA TYR A 96 1.64 -16.52 -16.67
C TYR A 96 0.22 -17.12 -16.77
N ARG A 97 -0.19 -17.88 -15.76
CA ARG A 97 -1.51 -18.52 -15.64
C ARG A 97 -2.18 -18.06 -14.36
N ILE A 98 -2.63 -16.80 -14.36
CA ILE A 98 -3.20 -16.18 -13.17
C ILE A 98 -4.69 -16.52 -13.10
N ALA A 99 -5.16 -17.03 -11.96
CA ALA A 99 -6.58 -17.19 -11.68
C ALA A 99 -7.22 -15.81 -11.43
N ASN A 100 -8.49 -15.63 -11.83
CA ASN A 100 -9.19 -14.36 -11.73
C ASN A 100 -9.23 -13.81 -10.30
N ASP A 101 -9.46 -14.67 -9.31
CA ASP A 101 -9.46 -14.31 -7.88
C ASP A 101 -8.10 -13.86 -7.34
N TRP A 102 -7.00 -14.14 -8.07
CA TRP A 102 -5.66 -13.69 -7.76
C TRP A 102 -5.18 -12.53 -8.66
N ALA A 103 -5.84 -12.30 -9.79
CA ALA A 103 -5.55 -11.18 -10.68
C ALA A 103 -6.10 -9.84 -10.13
N ASN A 104 -7.23 -9.89 -9.42
CA ASN A 104 -7.95 -8.70 -8.94
C ASN A 104 -7.32 -8.02 -7.71
N PRO A 105 -6.81 -8.73 -6.68
CA PRO A 105 -6.33 -8.11 -5.45
C PRO A 105 -5.29 -6.99 -5.62
N PRO A 106 -4.35 -7.02 -6.60
CA PRO A 106 -3.45 -5.90 -6.83
C PRO A 106 -4.15 -4.58 -7.19
N TYR A 107 -5.38 -4.66 -7.67
CA TYR A 107 -6.24 -3.51 -7.94
C TYR A 107 -7.24 -3.27 -6.79
N GLU A 108 -8.04 -4.26 -6.43
CA GLU A 108 -9.17 -4.12 -5.51
C GLU A 108 -8.76 -3.72 -4.10
N VAL A 109 -7.68 -4.32 -3.57
CA VAL A 109 -7.26 -4.09 -2.18
C VAL A 109 -6.82 -2.64 -1.97
N PRO A 110 -5.85 -2.07 -2.73
CA PRO A 110 -5.46 -0.68 -2.52
C PRO A 110 -6.58 0.29 -2.95
N MET A 111 -7.31 0.05 -4.03
CA MET A 111 -8.40 0.92 -4.45
C MET A 111 -9.46 1.05 -3.36
N THR A 112 -9.89 -0.06 -2.76
CA THR A 112 -10.89 -0.04 -1.70
C THR A 112 -10.37 0.62 -0.43
N ASN A 113 -9.23 0.15 0.07
CA ASN A 113 -8.74 0.54 1.39
C ASN A 113 -8.16 1.97 1.41
N ILE A 114 -7.52 2.41 0.35
CA ILE A 114 -6.99 3.77 0.27
C ILE A 114 -8.13 4.77 0.10
N TYR A 115 -9.03 4.58 -0.88
CA TYR A 115 -10.07 5.58 -1.14
C TYR A 115 -11.15 5.65 -0.06
N SER A 116 -11.50 4.54 0.60
CA SER A 116 -12.46 4.59 1.71
C SER A 116 -11.95 5.44 2.88
N ASN A 117 -10.68 5.27 3.25
CA ASN A 117 -10.07 6.06 4.31
C ASN A 117 -9.79 7.51 3.88
N TRP A 118 -9.31 7.74 2.65
CA TRP A 118 -9.07 9.07 2.11
C TRP A 118 -10.33 9.93 2.08
N ARG A 119 -11.46 9.35 1.64
CA ARG A 119 -12.77 10.05 1.66
C ARG A 119 -13.26 10.31 3.07
N ALA A 120 -13.02 9.38 4.00
CA ALA A 120 -13.38 9.58 5.41
C ALA A 120 -12.58 10.77 6.01
N ILE A 121 -11.27 10.84 5.75
CA ILE A 121 -10.44 11.98 6.18
C ILE A 121 -10.99 13.30 5.59
N LYS A 122 -11.28 13.31 4.28
CA LYS A 122 -11.82 14.50 3.60
C LYS A 122 -13.15 14.95 4.20
N ALA A 123 -14.00 14.02 4.63
CA ALA A 123 -15.30 14.32 5.22
C ALA A 123 -15.24 14.82 6.68
N GLU A 124 -14.19 14.44 7.42
CA GLU A 124 -14.00 14.85 8.82
C GLU A 124 -13.34 16.23 8.96
N LEU A 125 -12.68 16.72 7.92
CA LEU A 125 -11.96 18.00 7.94
C LEU A 125 -12.85 19.15 7.42
N GLU A 126 -12.79 20.31 8.09
CA GLU A 126 -13.54 21.50 7.70
C GLU A 126 -12.98 22.13 6.40
N GLU A 127 -11.64 22.23 6.32
CA GLU A 127 -10.91 22.77 5.16
C GLU A 127 -9.86 21.75 4.70
N PRO A 128 -10.29 20.63 4.07
CA PRO A 128 -9.38 19.52 3.78
C PRO A 128 -8.25 19.89 2.83
N GLU A 129 -8.46 20.81 1.91
CA GLU A 129 -7.45 21.19 0.93
C GLU A 129 -6.23 21.88 1.57
N ASP A 130 -6.41 22.55 2.72
CA ASP A 130 -5.36 23.28 3.44
C ASP A 130 -4.88 22.53 4.72
N ASP A 131 -5.44 21.35 5.01
CA ASP A 131 -5.10 20.60 6.22
C ASP A 131 -3.90 19.68 5.98
N TYR A 132 -2.86 19.79 6.82
CA TYR A 132 -1.66 18.96 6.73
C TYR A 132 -1.94 17.44 6.86
N ARG A 133 -3.02 17.03 7.55
CA ARG A 133 -3.42 15.62 7.66
C ARG A 133 -3.94 15.09 6.33
N MET A 134 -4.68 15.94 5.59
CA MET A 134 -5.11 15.61 4.24
C MET A 134 -3.92 15.55 3.27
N ALA A 135 -2.94 16.44 3.42
CA ALA A 135 -1.70 16.40 2.64
C ALA A 135 -0.92 15.10 2.88
N LEU A 136 -0.82 14.62 4.13
CA LEU A 136 -0.23 13.31 4.43
C LEU A 136 -1.02 12.17 3.75
N ALA A 137 -2.34 12.18 3.86
CA ALA A 137 -3.20 11.18 3.21
C ALA A 137 -3.04 11.22 1.68
N GLN A 138 -2.82 12.41 1.10
CA GLN A 138 -2.58 12.60 -0.32
C GLN A 138 -1.27 11.95 -0.78
N ILE A 139 -0.18 12.16 -0.05
CA ILE A 139 1.13 11.53 -0.33
C ILE A 139 1.00 9.99 -0.25
N ILE A 140 0.33 9.47 0.77
CA ILE A 140 0.09 8.03 0.94
C ILE A 140 -0.75 7.49 -0.22
N ARG A 141 -1.80 8.22 -0.65
CA ARG A 141 -2.62 7.85 -1.80
C ARG A 141 -1.77 7.75 -3.07
N VAL A 142 -0.93 8.74 -3.34
CA VAL A 142 -0.03 8.70 -4.51
C VAL A 142 0.90 7.50 -4.45
N ALA A 143 1.54 7.23 -3.30
CA ALA A 143 2.44 6.11 -3.12
C ALA A 143 1.77 4.76 -3.42
N ALA A 144 0.49 4.58 -3.03
CA ALA A 144 -0.28 3.38 -3.30
C ALA A 144 -0.77 3.33 -4.76
N MET A 145 -1.35 4.41 -5.27
CA MET A 145 -1.99 4.43 -6.60
C MET A 145 -0.99 4.39 -7.74
N GLN A 146 0.22 4.90 -7.56
CA GLN A 146 1.30 4.68 -8.52
C GLN A 146 1.51 3.19 -8.79
N ARG A 147 1.57 2.38 -7.73
CA ARG A 147 1.75 0.93 -7.83
C ARG A 147 0.59 0.27 -8.59
N VAL A 148 -0.64 0.72 -8.32
CA VAL A 148 -1.84 0.21 -9.00
C VAL A 148 -1.81 0.53 -10.48
N THR A 149 -1.57 1.79 -10.86
CA THR A 149 -1.55 2.18 -12.27
C THR A 149 -0.37 1.58 -13.03
N ASP A 150 0.76 1.34 -12.37
CA ASP A 150 1.92 0.66 -12.98
C ASP A 150 1.65 -0.82 -13.31
N ILE A 151 0.74 -1.47 -12.58
CA ILE A 151 0.33 -2.86 -12.82
C ILE A 151 -0.85 -2.91 -13.82
N GLN A 152 -1.85 -2.04 -13.66
CA GLN A 152 -3.14 -2.13 -14.35
C GLN A 152 -3.27 -1.18 -15.56
N GLY A 153 -2.42 -0.13 -15.66
CA GLY A 153 -2.56 0.94 -16.63
C GLY A 153 -3.62 1.95 -16.19
N PRO A 154 -4.67 2.21 -16.98
CA PRO A 154 -5.75 3.13 -16.62
C PRO A 154 -6.44 2.73 -15.31
N ILE A 155 -6.71 3.73 -14.44
CA ILE A 155 -7.45 3.56 -13.18
C ILE A 155 -8.38 4.76 -12.95
N PRO A 156 -9.46 4.63 -12.15
CA PRO A 156 -10.34 5.74 -11.79
C PRO A 156 -9.73 6.55 -10.63
N TYR A 157 -8.72 7.40 -10.91
CA TYR A 157 -7.98 8.11 -9.88
C TYR A 157 -8.78 9.27 -9.26
N ARG A 158 -9.10 10.33 -10.05
CA ARG A 158 -9.93 11.46 -9.58
C ARG A 158 -11.41 11.08 -9.47
N THR A 159 -11.87 10.21 -10.33
CA THR A 159 -13.28 9.79 -10.37
C THR A 159 -13.70 8.92 -9.18
N MET A 160 -12.75 8.35 -8.45
CA MET A 160 -13.01 7.63 -7.18
C MET A 160 -13.08 8.57 -5.95
N GLU A 161 -12.79 9.85 -6.09
CA GLU A 161 -12.84 10.80 -4.97
C GLU A 161 -14.25 11.05 -4.47
N ASN A 162 -15.24 10.95 -5.34
CA ASN A 162 -16.65 11.12 -4.99
C ASN A 162 -17.36 9.78 -4.93
N ASN A 163 -18.33 9.68 -4.01
CA ASN A 163 -19.12 8.47 -3.79
C ASN A 163 -20.50 8.54 -4.49
N ASP A 164 -20.74 9.60 -5.28
CA ASP A 164 -22.07 9.93 -5.78
C ASP A 164 -22.52 9.05 -6.96
N ASP A 165 -21.57 8.43 -7.66
CA ASP A 165 -21.84 7.56 -8.79
C ASP A 165 -21.55 6.08 -8.46
N LEU A 166 -22.46 5.19 -8.92
CA LEU A 166 -22.26 3.73 -8.84
C LEU A 166 -21.11 3.24 -9.73
N THR A 167 -20.62 4.07 -10.63
CA THR A 167 -19.54 3.77 -11.57
C THR A 167 -18.53 4.90 -11.60
N ALA A 168 -17.25 4.57 -11.42
CA ALA A 168 -16.14 5.51 -11.55
C ALA A 168 -15.45 5.29 -12.92
N PRO A 169 -15.54 6.23 -13.87
CA PRO A 169 -14.86 6.11 -15.16
C PRO A 169 -13.34 5.99 -15.01
N TYR A 170 -12.73 5.10 -15.79
CA TYR A 170 -11.29 4.97 -15.86
C TYR A 170 -10.65 6.18 -16.56
N GLN A 171 -9.54 6.63 -16.03
CA GLN A 171 -8.73 7.70 -16.59
C GLN A 171 -7.45 7.11 -17.19
N SER A 172 -6.95 7.71 -18.28
CA SER A 172 -5.71 7.24 -18.91
C SER A 172 -4.55 7.28 -17.92
N GLN A 173 -3.56 6.39 -18.08
CA GLN A 173 -2.38 6.39 -17.23
C GLN A 173 -1.64 7.74 -17.28
N GLU A 174 -1.57 8.37 -18.46
CA GLU A 174 -1.01 9.72 -18.62
C GLU A 174 -1.72 10.74 -17.72
N ALA A 175 -3.06 10.76 -17.73
CA ALA A 175 -3.84 11.66 -16.87
C ALA A 175 -3.62 11.35 -15.38
N VAL A 176 -3.58 10.06 -15.01
CA VAL A 176 -3.32 9.62 -13.63
C VAL A 176 -1.95 10.09 -13.14
N TYR A 177 -0.90 9.97 -13.96
CA TYR A 177 0.43 10.47 -13.62
C TYR A 177 0.45 11.99 -13.45
N GLY A 178 -0.24 12.73 -14.34
CA GLY A 178 -0.40 14.19 -14.20
C GLY A 178 -1.06 14.56 -12.87
N PHE A 179 -2.17 13.91 -12.53
CA PHE A 179 -2.86 14.15 -11.25
C PHE A 179 -2.01 13.79 -10.03
N MET A 180 -1.23 12.70 -10.07
CA MET A 180 -0.33 12.35 -8.98
C MET A 180 0.77 13.39 -8.76
N LEU A 181 1.32 13.96 -9.83
CA LEU A 181 2.31 15.04 -9.75
C LEU A 181 1.71 16.31 -9.15
N GLU A 182 0.51 16.71 -9.61
CA GLU A 182 -0.24 17.85 -9.04
C GLU A 182 -0.52 17.64 -7.54
N ASP A 183 -0.94 16.44 -7.16
CA ASP A 183 -1.25 16.08 -5.77
C ASP A 183 -0.04 16.16 -4.86
N LEU A 184 1.14 15.71 -5.34
CA LEU A 184 2.38 15.83 -4.57
C LEU A 184 2.80 17.27 -4.38
N ASP A 185 2.73 18.11 -5.44
CA ASP A 185 3.07 19.52 -5.36
C ASP A 185 2.16 20.27 -4.38
N HIS A 186 0.85 20.01 -4.45
CA HIS A 186 -0.11 20.57 -3.51
C HIS A 186 0.17 20.14 -2.07
N ALA A 187 0.35 18.84 -1.83
CA ALA A 187 0.62 18.31 -0.51
C ALA A 187 1.91 18.89 0.11
N VAL A 188 2.98 19.02 -0.67
CA VAL A 188 4.23 19.64 -0.23
C VAL A 188 4.00 21.09 0.19
N ASN A 189 3.30 21.89 -0.63
CA ASN A 189 2.99 23.29 -0.31
C ASN A 189 2.18 23.44 0.99
N VAL A 190 1.20 22.54 1.23
CA VAL A 190 0.41 22.55 2.47
C VAL A 190 1.29 22.22 3.67
N LEU A 191 2.14 21.19 3.58
CA LEU A 191 3.05 20.83 4.66
C LEU A 191 4.07 21.93 4.98
N GLU A 192 4.64 22.60 3.97
CA GLU A 192 5.55 23.74 4.17
C GLU A 192 4.87 24.92 4.85
N THR A 193 3.64 25.23 4.43
CA THR A 193 2.81 26.26 5.05
C THR A 193 2.56 25.95 6.52
N TYR A 194 2.17 24.72 6.82
CA TYR A 194 1.96 24.28 8.20
C TYR A 194 3.25 24.39 9.04
N ILE A 195 4.39 23.89 8.56
CA ILE A 195 5.69 23.97 9.25
C ILE A 195 6.05 25.43 9.55
N THR A 196 5.84 26.33 8.58
CA THR A 196 6.13 27.75 8.73
C THR A 196 5.24 28.39 9.79
N LEU A 197 3.96 28.09 9.82
CA LEU A 197 3.00 28.63 10.78
C LEU A 197 3.18 28.04 12.19
N ALA A 198 3.45 26.73 12.28
CA ALA A 198 3.65 26.03 13.54
C ALA A 198 5.03 26.28 14.16
N GLY A 199 6.02 26.69 13.35
CA GLY A 199 7.41 26.87 13.78
C GLY A 199 8.12 25.56 14.15
N THR A 200 7.58 24.42 13.73
CA THR A 200 8.15 23.06 13.94
C THR A 200 7.76 22.14 12.81
N ASP A 201 8.65 21.22 12.47
CA ASP A 201 8.43 20.17 11.48
C ASP A 201 7.96 18.84 12.11
N VAL A 202 7.77 18.82 13.44
CA VAL A 202 7.32 17.61 14.17
C VAL A 202 5.96 17.87 14.79
N VAL A 203 5.00 17.02 14.46
CA VAL A 203 3.64 16.99 15.00
C VAL A 203 3.54 15.90 16.05
N ALA A 204 3.52 16.27 17.32
CA ALA A 204 3.55 15.32 18.44
C ALA A 204 2.32 14.39 18.47
N GLU A 205 1.14 14.90 18.13
CA GLU A 205 -0.10 14.11 18.09
C GLU A 205 -0.07 13.01 17.01
N ALA A 206 0.65 13.26 15.92
CA ALA A 206 0.81 12.29 14.84
C ALA A 206 1.67 11.07 15.24
N ALA A 207 2.54 11.20 16.25
CA ALA A 207 3.51 10.16 16.58
C ALA A 207 2.89 8.79 16.92
N SER A 208 1.64 8.78 17.43
CA SER A 208 0.91 7.56 17.75
C SER A 208 0.26 6.87 16.55
N ALA A 209 0.19 7.53 15.40
CA ALA A 209 -0.50 7.08 14.21
C ALA A 209 0.37 7.12 12.94
N ASP A 210 1.41 7.92 12.92
CA ASP A 210 2.39 7.96 11.82
C ASP A 210 3.51 6.95 12.07
N TYR A 211 3.32 5.73 11.61
CA TYR A 211 4.27 4.62 11.74
C TYR A 211 5.39 4.65 10.70
N VAL A 212 5.44 5.67 9.87
CA VAL A 212 6.51 5.89 8.88
C VAL A 212 7.56 6.83 9.43
N TYR A 213 7.16 8.03 9.87
CA TYR A 213 8.07 9.10 10.25
C TYR A 213 7.80 9.72 11.63
N ASN A 214 6.87 9.14 12.42
CA ASN A 214 6.53 9.61 13.77
C ASN A 214 6.16 11.10 13.83
N GLY A 215 5.40 11.58 12.84
CA GLY A 215 4.95 12.95 12.76
C GLY A 215 5.99 13.95 12.22
N ASN A 216 7.10 13.49 11.65
CA ASN A 216 8.10 14.38 11.04
C ASN A 216 7.67 14.77 9.61
N LEU A 217 7.12 15.98 9.46
CA LEU A 217 6.62 16.49 8.19
C LEU A 217 7.74 16.78 7.18
N ALA A 218 8.93 17.21 7.63
CA ALA A 218 10.06 17.42 6.74
C ALA A 218 10.49 16.11 6.03
N LYS A 219 10.39 14.97 6.70
CA LYS A 219 10.64 13.65 6.08
C LYS A 219 9.52 13.27 5.11
N TRP A 220 8.27 13.61 5.41
CA TRP A 220 7.16 13.41 4.48
C TRP A 220 7.33 14.24 3.20
N ILE A 221 7.82 15.49 3.30
CA ILE A 221 8.16 16.31 2.13
C ILE A 221 9.28 15.67 1.31
N ARG A 222 10.36 15.18 1.94
CA ARG A 222 11.43 14.44 1.22
C ARG A 222 10.90 13.20 0.52
N PHE A 223 10.01 12.47 1.15
CA PHE A 223 9.38 11.31 0.54
C PHE A 223 8.50 11.71 -0.66
N ALA A 224 7.69 12.77 -0.53
CA ALA A 224 6.88 13.29 -1.64
C ALA A 224 7.74 13.73 -2.83
N ASN A 225 8.82 14.45 -2.59
CA ASN A 225 9.79 14.83 -3.64
C ASN A 225 10.45 13.60 -4.28
N SER A 226 10.77 12.58 -3.48
CA SER A 226 11.34 11.32 -4.00
C SER A 226 10.33 10.55 -4.84
N LEU A 227 9.03 10.57 -4.47
CA LEU A 227 7.96 10.03 -5.31
C LEU A 227 7.81 10.83 -6.61
N LYS A 228 7.88 12.18 -6.55
CA LYS A 228 7.85 13.04 -7.74
C LYS A 228 9.01 12.70 -8.68
N LEU A 229 10.22 12.52 -8.16
CA LEU A 229 11.37 12.06 -8.93
C LEU A 229 11.13 10.68 -9.56
N ARG A 230 10.60 9.70 -8.80
CA ARG A 230 10.25 8.38 -9.33
C ARG A 230 9.24 8.47 -10.47
N LEU A 231 8.18 9.26 -10.31
CA LEU A 231 7.16 9.48 -11.35
C LEU A 231 7.79 10.11 -12.60
N ALA A 232 8.61 11.15 -12.43
CA ALA A 232 9.30 11.84 -13.52
C ALA A 232 10.20 10.87 -14.33
N MET A 233 11.01 10.06 -13.65
CA MET A 233 11.88 9.08 -14.32
C MET A 233 11.10 8.01 -15.08
N ARG A 234 9.93 7.59 -14.57
CA ARG A 234 9.06 6.61 -15.26
C ARG A 234 8.45 7.14 -16.55
N ILE A 235 8.21 8.44 -16.65
CA ILE A 235 7.65 9.08 -17.85
C ILE A 235 8.72 9.73 -18.74
N SER A 236 10.00 9.54 -18.45
CA SER A 236 11.13 10.18 -19.14
C SER A 236 11.13 9.99 -20.66
N ASN A 237 10.61 8.87 -21.15
CA ASN A 237 10.55 8.57 -22.57
C ASN A 237 9.25 8.98 -23.28
N VAL A 238 8.26 9.51 -22.55
CA VAL A 238 6.91 9.77 -23.08
C VAL A 238 6.39 11.18 -22.76
N SER A 239 6.96 11.86 -21.78
CA SER A 239 6.56 13.21 -21.38
C SER A 239 7.69 14.21 -21.60
N PRO A 240 7.44 15.33 -22.28
CA PRO A 240 8.43 16.40 -22.42
C PRO A 240 8.69 17.16 -21.11
N ASP A 241 7.80 17.05 -20.12
CA ASP A 241 7.92 17.71 -18.82
C ASP A 241 8.68 16.87 -17.79
N ALA A 242 9.11 15.66 -18.12
CA ALA A 242 9.75 14.73 -17.18
C ALA A 242 11.01 15.33 -16.54
N GLU A 243 11.87 15.97 -17.34
CA GLU A 243 13.08 16.65 -16.89
C GLU A 243 12.73 17.71 -15.82
N ARG A 244 11.81 18.61 -16.13
CA ARG A 244 11.37 19.67 -15.23
C ARG A 244 10.87 19.11 -13.88
N TYR A 245 10.05 18.06 -13.90
CA TYR A 245 9.58 17.45 -12.65
C TYR A 245 10.69 16.81 -11.83
N ALA A 246 11.67 16.18 -12.49
CA ALA A 246 12.82 15.59 -11.82
C ALA A 246 13.72 16.66 -11.17
N GLU A 247 14.05 17.73 -11.90
CA GLU A 247 14.86 18.86 -11.41
C GLU A 247 14.16 19.56 -10.25
N GLU A 248 12.87 19.88 -10.38
CA GLU A 248 12.09 20.49 -9.29
C GLU A 248 12.12 19.65 -8.02
N ALA A 249 12.00 18.31 -8.15
CA ALA A 249 12.02 17.41 -7.01
C ALA A 249 13.39 17.40 -6.30
N VAL A 250 14.48 17.35 -7.05
CA VAL A 250 15.84 17.29 -6.49
C VAL A 250 16.28 18.65 -5.95
N ALA A 251 15.93 19.75 -6.63
CA ALA A 251 16.29 21.13 -6.23
C ALA A 251 15.45 21.68 -5.08
N HIS A 252 14.40 20.98 -4.65
CA HIS A 252 13.52 21.44 -3.59
C HIS A 252 14.30 21.69 -2.28
N PRO A 253 14.00 22.75 -1.49
CA PRO A 253 14.76 23.09 -0.27
C PRO A 253 14.85 21.97 0.76
N TYR A 254 13.82 21.13 0.89
CA TYR A 254 13.84 19.94 1.75
C TYR A 254 14.57 18.75 1.10
N GLY A 255 14.84 18.79 -0.20
CA GLY A 255 15.49 17.73 -0.96
C GLY A 255 14.64 16.46 -1.09
N VAL A 256 15.34 15.38 -1.43
CA VAL A 256 14.82 14.01 -1.56
C VAL A 256 15.39 13.12 -0.46
N ILE A 257 15.00 11.84 -0.41
CA ILE A 257 15.61 10.84 0.48
C ILE A 257 17.07 10.62 0.08
N GLU A 258 18.02 10.96 0.96
CA GLU A 258 19.46 10.81 0.69
C GLU A 258 20.16 9.82 1.63
N SER A 259 19.55 9.50 2.75
CA SER A 259 20.14 8.61 3.76
C SER A 259 19.14 7.53 4.22
N ASN A 260 19.67 6.43 4.77
CA ASN A 260 18.82 5.39 5.35
C ASN A 260 17.95 5.88 6.51
N ALA A 261 18.32 6.99 7.16
CA ALA A 261 17.53 7.61 8.22
C ALA A 261 16.24 8.27 7.70
N ASP A 262 16.18 8.56 6.39
CA ASP A 262 15.05 9.19 5.71
C ASP A 262 14.20 8.18 4.92
N ASN A 263 14.59 6.90 4.90
CA ASN A 263 13.83 5.87 4.19
C ASN A 263 12.35 5.90 4.57
N ALA A 264 11.48 5.89 3.56
CA ALA A 264 10.05 5.68 3.75
C ALA A 264 9.78 4.20 4.00
N SER A 265 9.43 3.86 5.23
CA SER A 265 9.16 2.47 5.61
C SER A 265 8.19 2.41 6.78
N LEU A 266 7.23 1.49 6.69
CA LEU A 266 6.26 1.26 7.75
C LEU A 266 6.91 0.48 8.91
N ASP A 267 6.75 0.99 10.12
CA ASP A 267 7.15 0.31 11.34
C ASP A 267 6.07 -0.69 11.78
N VAL A 268 6.27 -1.95 11.45
CA VAL A 268 5.33 -3.02 11.80
C VAL A 268 5.35 -3.38 13.29
N SER A 269 6.37 -2.93 14.06
CA SER A 269 6.40 -3.15 15.52
C SER A 269 5.30 -2.39 16.26
N GLN A 270 4.78 -1.34 15.66
CA GLN A 270 3.67 -0.53 16.18
C GLN A 270 2.30 -1.14 15.84
N THR A 271 2.29 -2.23 15.10
CA THR A 271 1.08 -2.94 14.67
C THR A 271 0.95 -4.26 15.43
N ASN A 272 -0.23 -4.87 15.38
CA ASN A 272 -0.40 -6.24 15.84
C ASN A 272 0.15 -7.27 14.82
N ASP A 273 0.59 -6.78 13.67
CA ASP A 273 1.11 -7.57 12.57
C ASP A 273 2.64 -7.69 12.65
N GLN A 274 3.17 -8.64 11.92
CA GLN A 274 4.60 -8.81 11.67
C GLN A 274 4.88 -8.52 10.21
N ASN A 275 6.17 -8.38 9.84
CA ASN A 275 6.53 -8.28 8.44
C ASN A 275 5.93 -9.47 7.65
N PRO A 276 5.08 -9.20 6.64
CA PRO A 276 4.33 -10.26 5.97
C PRO A 276 5.22 -11.23 5.18
N LEU A 277 6.42 -10.82 4.73
CA LEU A 277 7.36 -11.72 4.06
C LEU A 277 7.81 -12.86 4.99
N ARG A 278 7.94 -12.58 6.28
CA ARG A 278 8.25 -13.62 7.27
C ARG A 278 7.20 -14.74 7.27
N TRP A 279 5.91 -14.39 7.22
CA TRP A 279 4.83 -15.36 7.14
C TRP A 279 4.92 -16.26 5.92
N LEU A 280 5.31 -15.70 4.77
CA LEU A 280 5.44 -16.46 3.53
C LEU A 280 6.61 -17.45 3.61
N VAL A 281 7.70 -17.06 4.26
CA VAL A 281 8.88 -17.90 4.42
C VAL A 281 8.66 -18.99 5.47
N GLU A 282 8.19 -18.61 6.66
CA GLU A 282 8.15 -19.51 7.83
C GLU A 282 6.86 -20.31 7.92
N ASP A 283 5.68 -19.66 7.77
CA ASP A 283 4.39 -20.33 7.96
C ASP A 283 3.87 -20.99 6.68
N TYR A 284 3.92 -20.26 5.56
CA TYR A 284 3.45 -20.81 4.29
C TYR A 284 4.49 -21.71 3.65
N SER A 285 5.78 -21.48 3.91
CA SER A 285 6.90 -22.27 3.37
C SER A 285 6.84 -22.39 1.84
N ASP A 286 6.43 -21.32 1.15
CA ASP A 286 6.21 -21.35 -0.30
C ASP A 286 7.14 -20.43 -1.09
N VAL A 287 8.13 -19.81 -0.42
CA VAL A 287 9.05 -18.84 -1.02
C VAL A 287 10.50 -19.29 -0.86
N HIS A 288 11.23 -19.29 -1.97
CA HIS A 288 12.69 -19.46 -2.03
C HIS A 288 13.34 -18.25 -2.71
N ALA A 289 14.64 -18.08 -2.51
CA ALA A 289 15.44 -17.18 -3.34
C ALA A 289 15.39 -17.63 -4.81
N ALA A 290 15.26 -16.70 -5.75
CA ALA A 290 15.33 -17.04 -7.16
C ALA A 290 16.76 -17.35 -7.60
N ALA A 291 16.92 -18.24 -8.59
CA ALA A 291 18.22 -18.62 -9.12
C ALA A 291 18.96 -17.41 -9.73
N GLU A 292 18.20 -16.53 -10.36
CA GLU A 292 18.73 -15.37 -11.08
C GLU A 292 19.44 -14.42 -10.11
N ILE A 293 18.78 -14.00 -9.01
CA ILE A 293 19.41 -13.09 -8.05
C ILE A 293 20.58 -13.75 -7.31
N VAL A 294 20.45 -15.02 -6.92
CA VAL A 294 21.53 -15.73 -6.21
C VAL A 294 22.75 -15.89 -7.13
N THR A 295 22.54 -16.27 -8.39
CA THR A 295 23.63 -16.42 -9.36
C THR A 295 24.32 -15.10 -9.65
N TYR A 296 23.53 -14.03 -9.85
CA TYR A 296 24.07 -12.69 -10.07
C TYR A 296 24.96 -12.25 -8.89
N MET A 297 24.44 -12.32 -7.67
CA MET A 297 25.19 -11.91 -6.48
C MET A 297 26.44 -12.76 -6.22
N LYS A 298 26.39 -14.07 -6.47
CA LYS A 298 27.57 -14.96 -6.38
C LYS A 298 28.62 -14.60 -7.44
N SER A 299 28.19 -14.28 -8.66
CA SER A 299 29.12 -13.96 -9.78
C SER A 299 29.92 -12.68 -9.56
N PHE A 300 29.42 -11.77 -8.73
CA PHE A 300 30.07 -10.50 -8.40
C PHE A 300 30.63 -10.47 -6.95
N ASP A 301 30.66 -11.60 -6.24
CA ASP A 301 31.03 -11.66 -4.82
C ASP A 301 30.29 -10.60 -3.98
N ASP A 302 28.99 -10.40 -4.27
CA ASP A 302 28.19 -9.33 -3.68
C ASP A 302 27.99 -9.61 -2.16
N PRO A 303 28.49 -8.73 -1.28
CA PRO A 303 28.41 -8.93 0.18
C PRO A 303 26.96 -8.90 0.71
N ARG A 304 25.99 -8.41 -0.06
CA ARG A 304 24.57 -8.38 0.29
C ARG A 304 23.93 -9.76 0.24
N LEU A 305 24.53 -10.74 -0.44
CA LEU A 305 23.97 -12.10 -0.55
C LEU A 305 23.64 -12.70 0.84
N SER A 306 24.59 -12.62 1.77
CA SER A 306 24.41 -13.11 3.15
C SER A 306 23.50 -12.24 4.01
N LYS A 307 23.15 -11.05 3.54
CA LYS A 307 22.19 -10.14 4.20
C LYS A 307 20.75 -10.39 3.76
N TYR A 308 20.58 -10.80 2.50
CA TYR A 308 19.25 -11.02 1.89
C TYR A 308 18.75 -12.44 2.07
N PHE A 309 19.68 -13.42 2.12
CA PHE A 309 19.29 -14.82 2.12
C PHE A 309 20.01 -15.60 3.21
N ASN A 310 19.35 -16.63 3.71
CA ASN A 310 19.96 -17.71 4.47
C ASN A 310 20.51 -18.77 3.50
N PRO A 311 21.65 -19.40 3.79
CA PRO A 311 22.12 -20.52 2.98
C PRO A 311 21.14 -21.68 3.03
N ALA A 312 21.21 -22.56 2.03
CA ALA A 312 20.41 -23.80 1.99
C ALA A 312 20.78 -24.71 3.18
N VAL A 313 19.77 -25.35 3.76
CA VAL A 313 19.94 -26.22 4.95
C VAL A 313 20.82 -27.43 4.63
N ARG A 314 20.71 -27.94 3.39
CA ARG A 314 21.36 -29.17 2.95
C ARG A 314 22.88 -29.15 3.05
N ASP A 315 23.51 -28.06 2.64
CA ASP A 315 24.97 -27.99 2.45
C ASP A 315 25.59 -26.67 2.94
N SER A 316 24.77 -25.77 3.49
CA SER A 316 25.17 -24.44 3.93
C SER A 316 25.70 -23.52 2.82
N GLU A 317 25.35 -23.81 1.56
CA GLU A 317 25.68 -22.99 0.40
C GLU A 317 24.47 -22.20 -0.09
N TYR A 318 24.71 -21.19 -0.94
CA TYR A 318 23.63 -20.38 -1.51
C TYR A 318 23.16 -20.96 -2.85
N HIS A 319 21.92 -21.38 -2.89
CA HIS A 319 21.24 -21.94 -4.06
C HIS A 319 19.90 -21.26 -4.30
N GLY A 320 19.69 -20.77 -5.52
CA GLY A 320 18.40 -20.21 -5.93
C GLY A 320 17.55 -21.26 -6.64
N SER A 321 16.24 -21.16 -6.46
CA SER A 321 15.25 -21.92 -7.23
C SER A 321 14.93 -21.19 -8.53
N ARG A 322 14.82 -21.91 -9.64
CA ARG A 322 14.50 -21.30 -10.95
C ARG A 322 13.03 -20.88 -10.99
N VAL A 323 12.78 -19.59 -11.30
CA VAL A 323 11.43 -19.06 -11.46
C VAL A 323 10.74 -19.73 -12.65
N GLY A 324 9.49 -20.18 -12.44
CA GLY A 324 8.74 -20.89 -13.47
C GLY A 324 9.14 -22.36 -13.68
N ALA A 325 10.07 -22.87 -12.87
CA ALA A 325 10.34 -24.31 -12.85
C ALA A 325 9.39 -25.01 -11.88
N TYR A 326 9.08 -26.29 -12.19
CA TYR A 326 8.35 -27.13 -11.27
C TYR A 326 9.18 -27.39 -10.01
N SER A 327 8.67 -27.01 -8.85
CA SER A 327 9.32 -27.23 -7.57
C SER A 327 8.40 -28.03 -6.64
N SER A 328 8.97 -28.96 -5.88
CA SER A 328 8.26 -29.76 -4.90
C SER A 328 8.68 -29.31 -3.50
N SER A 329 7.77 -29.40 -2.54
CA SER A 329 8.05 -29.11 -1.12
C SER A 329 9.18 -29.94 -0.51
N GLN A 330 9.46 -31.13 -1.08
CA GLN A 330 10.62 -31.96 -0.70
C GLN A 330 11.97 -31.31 -1.01
N TRP A 331 12.02 -30.27 -1.89
CA TRP A 331 13.22 -29.58 -2.27
C TRP A 331 13.53 -28.34 -1.40
N LYS A 332 12.69 -28.06 -0.40
CA LYS A 332 12.83 -26.85 0.43
C LYS A 332 14.24 -26.68 1.05
N ASP A 333 14.87 -27.80 1.44
CA ASP A 333 16.19 -27.78 2.08
C ASP A 333 17.36 -27.57 1.09
N TYR A 334 17.07 -27.63 -0.21
CA TYR A 334 18.03 -27.43 -1.29
C TYR A 334 18.21 -25.97 -1.72
N TYR A 335 17.31 -25.09 -1.31
CA TYR A 335 17.31 -23.70 -1.75
C TYR A 335 17.45 -22.73 -0.59
N SER A 336 18.06 -21.60 -0.87
CA SER A 336 18.18 -20.49 0.05
C SER A 336 16.83 -19.83 0.30
N LEU A 337 16.58 -19.40 1.54
CA LEU A 337 15.37 -18.70 1.94
C LEU A 337 15.65 -17.21 2.12
N PRO A 338 14.70 -16.33 1.82
CA PRO A 338 14.79 -14.93 2.23
C PRO A 338 15.06 -14.82 3.73
N LYS A 339 15.99 -13.93 4.09
CA LYS A 339 16.31 -13.64 5.49
C LYS A 339 15.35 -12.59 6.01
N THR A 340 14.51 -12.97 6.97
CA THR A 340 13.44 -12.12 7.49
C THR A 340 13.41 -12.15 9.00
N ASN A 341 13.01 -11.00 9.61
CA ASN A 341 12.65 -10.91 11.00
C ASN A 341 11.22 -10.36 11.14
N ALA A 342 10.57 -10.72 12.23
CA ALA A 342 9.20 -10.31 12.50
C ALA A 342 9.01 -8.79 12.49
N LEU A 343 10.01 -8.04 12.96
CA LEU A 343 9.97 -6.60 13.13
C LEU A 343 10.72 -5.84 12.03
N ASP A 344 11.13 -6.51 10.95
CA ASP A 344 11.71 -5.81 9.81
C ASP A 344 10.68 -4.81 9.24
N ARG A 345 11.10 -3.57 9.06
CA ARG A 345 10.24 -2.52 8.51
C ARG A 345 9.82 -2.84 7.08
N LEU A 346 8.60 -2.51 6.73
CA LEU A 346 8.08 -2.70 5.36
C LEU A 346 8.46 -1.49 4.50
N MET A 347 9.43 -1.67 3.61
CA MET A 347 10.06 -0.61 2.83
C MET A 347 9.16 -0.15 1.67
N TRP A 348 8.87 1.15 1.61
CA TRP A 348 8.16 1.79 0.48
C TRP A 348 9.13 2.42 -0.52
N MET A 349 10.16 3.12 0.00
CA MET A 349 11.20 3.75 -0.79
C MET A 349 12.46 3.96 0.04
N ASN A 350 13.63 3.70 -0.51
CA ASN A 350 14.89 3.85 0.20
C ASN A 350 15.88 4.78 -0.51
N ALA A 351 16.90 5.21 0.22
CA ALA A 351 17.93 6.11 -0.29
C ALA A 351 18.70 5.52 -1.48
N ALA A 352 18.87 4.20 -1.54
CA ALA A 352 19.56 3.56 -2.67
C ALA A 352 18.75 3.71 -3.97
N GLU A 353 17.43 3.53 -3.91
CA GLU A 353 16.56 3.76 -5.07
C GLU A 353 16.67 5.21 -5.55
N VAL A 354 16.57 6.18 -4.64
CA VAL A 354 16.65 7.60 -4.98
C VAL A 354 18.01 7.95 -5.59
N ALA A 355 19.09 7.37 -5.06
CA ALA A 355 20.44 7.55 -5.64
C ALA A 355 20.52 7.00 -7.07
N PHE A 356 19.88 5.86 -7.38
CA PHE A 356 19.82 5.33 -8.74
C PHE A 356 18.93 6.18 -9.66
N LEU A 357 17.81 6.73 -9.16
CA LEU A 357 16.98 7.66 -9.94
C LEU A 357 17.75 8.94 -10.29
N LYS A 358 18.53 9.50 -9.36
CA LYS A 358 19.44 10.65 -9.62
C LYS A 358 20.54 10.28 -10.64
N ALA A 359 21.09 9.08 -10.55
CA ALA A 359 22.08 8.61 -11.53
C ALA A 359 21.47 8.44 -12.93
N GLU A 360 20.25 7.93 -13.03
CA GLU A 360 19.51 7.83 -14.29
C GLU A 360 19.19 9.21 -14.87
N MET A 361 18.77 10.17 -14.03
CA MET A 361 18.59 11.57 -14.38
C MET A 361 19.85 12.17 -15.01
N ALA A 362 21.03 11.96 -14.38
CA ALA A 362 22.32 12.41 -14.92
C ALA A 362 22.69 11.72 -16.25
N VAL A 363 22.35 10.43 -16.44
CA VAL A 363 22.56 9.73 -17.72
C VAL A 363 21.69 10.32 -18.82
N ASN A 364 20.49 10.81 -18.50
CA ASN A 364 19.61 11.51 -19.44
C ASN A 364 20.10 12.94 -19.76
N GLY A 365 21.13 13.42 -19.09
CA GLY A 365 21.67 14.76 -19.25
C GLY A 365 20.89 15.85 -18.53
N TRP A 366 20.09 15.47 -17.54
CA TRP A 366 19.33 16.38 -16.66
C TRP A 366 20.20 16.77 -15.47
N ASP A 367 20.17 18.03 -15.08
CA ASP A 367 21.03 18.63 -14.03
C ASP A 367 20.57 18.30 -12.58
#